data_5c72aba0753efecdac63e549303e4c1e
#
_entry.id   5c72aba0753efecdac63e549303e4c1e
#
_cell.length_a   1.000
_cell.length_b   1.000
_cell.length_c   1.000
_cell.angle_alpha   90.00
_cell.angle_beta   90.00
_cell.angle_gamma   90.00
#
_symmetry.space_group_name_H-M   'P 1'
#
loop_
_entity.id
_entity.type
_entity.pdbx_description
1 polymer ?
#
loop_
_entity_poly.entity_id
_entity_poly.type
_entity_poly.pdbx_seq_one_letter_code
_entity_poly.pdbx_strand_id
1 'polypeptide(L)'
;MSKTTDFSSVPILDYSLLNSPITRTSFITQLRHALVNVGFLYLSNHPVSQADIDLLINCIPKLFALPQVEKEKIRMIHSEHFLGYSRLGAELTKGAVDQREQFDFATKHECRWKEGDPDHYRLWGASQVRDLLYLIVINSV
;
A
#
# COMPACT_ATOMS: atom_id res chain seq x y z
N MET A 1 -26.81 3.66 -16.34
CA MET A 1 -26.04 4.66 -17.11
C MET A 1 -24.84 5.07 -16.26
N SER A 2 -23.64 4.64 -16.62
CA SER A 2 -22.41 5.05 -15.95
C SER A 2 -22.17 6.53 -16.28
N LYS A 3 -22.23 7.41 -15.28
CA LYS A 3 -21.76 8.79 -15.43
C LYS A 3 -20.23 8.70 -15.58
N THR A 4 -19.73 8.86 -16.79
CA THR A 4 -18.33 9.19 -16.99
C THR A 4 -18.07 10.54 -16.33
N THR A 5 -17.46 10.52 -15.15
CA THR A 5 -16.96 11.73 -14.51
C THR A 5 -15.70 12.15 -15.27
N ASP A 6 -15.86 13.14 -16.13
CA ASP A 6 -14.74 13.77 -16.84
C ASP A 6 -14.07 14.74 -15.86
N PHE A 7 -12.96 14.30 -15.24
CA PHE A 7 -12.14 15.17 -14.40
C PHE A 7 -10.85 15.52 -15.15
N SER A 8 -10.52 16.82 -15.20
CA SER A 8 -9.35 17.33 -15.91
C SER A 8 -8.07 17.34 -15.08
N SER A 9 -8.16 17.13 -13.77
CA SER A 9 -7.02 17.14 -12.86
C SER A 9 -7.29 16.29 -11.61
N VAL A 10 -6.20 15.75 -11.04
CA VAL A 10 -6.25 15.07 -9.75
C VAL A 10 -6.29 16.10 -8.62
N PRO A 11 -7.27 16.05 -7.70
CA PRO A 11 -7.33 16.98 -6.57
C PRO A 11 -6.08 16.85 -5.67
N ILE A 12 -5.59 17.99 -5.19
CA ILE A 12 -4.53 18.06 -4.17
C ILE A 12 -5.17 18.65 -2.91
N LEU A 13 -5.17 17.88 -1.81
CA LEU A 13 -5.74 18.31 -0.54
C LEU A 13 -4.64 18.59 0.47
N ASP A 14 -4.78 19.69 1.21
CA ASP A 14 -3.85 20.04 2.27
C ASP A 14 -4.27 19.39 3.60
N TYR A 15 -3.51 18.37 4.05
CA TYR A 15 -3.78 17.67 5.30
C TYR A 15 -3.74 18.57 6.52
N SER A 16 -2.96 19.66 6.50
CA SER A 16 -2.84 20.58 7.65
C SER A 16 -4.18 21.22 8.05
N LEU A 17 -5.11 21.33 7.09
CA LEU A 17 -6.46 21.85 7.33
C LEU A 17 -7.29 21.00 8.32
N LEU A 18 -6.91 19.75 8.57
CA LEU A 18 -7.54 18.90 9.60
C LEU A 18 -7.26 19.36 11.02
N ASN A 19 -6.15 20.06 11.25
CA ASN A 19 -5.69 20.45 12.58
C ASN A 19 -6.50 21.61 13.19
N SER A 20 -7.26 22.33 12.37
CA SER A 20 -8.08 23.46 12.84
C SER A 20 -9.57 23.14 12.74
N PRO A 21 -10.36 23.36 13.81
CA PRO A 21 -11.82 23.21 13.77
C PRO A 21 -12.48 24.07 12.67
N ILE A 22 -11.90 25.23 12.36
CA ILE A 22 -12.44 26.18 11.38
C ILE A 22 -12.33 25.61 9.96
N THR A 23 -11.20 24.97 9.61
CA THR A 23 -10.91 24.47 8.26
C THR A 23 -11.26 23.01 8.06
N ARG A 24 -11.44 22.27 9.15
CA ARG A 24 -11.70 20.81 9.12
C ARG A 24 -12.93 20.45 8.28
N THR A 25 -14.03 21.19 8.43
CA THR A 25 -15.26 20.95 7.66
C THR A 25 -15.04 21.11 6.17
N SER A 26 -14.28 22.13 5.78
CA SER A 26 -13.91 22.36 4.37
C SER A 26 -13.05 21.21 3.84
N PHE A 27 -12.04 20.76 4.60
CA PHE A 27 -11.21 19.62 4.23
C PHE A 27 -12.04 18.35 4.01
N ILE A 28 -12.94 18.01 4.93
CA ILE A 28 -13.80 16.82 4.83
C ILE A 28 -14.71 16.89 3.59
N THR A 29 -15.23 18.09 3.28
CA THR A 29 -16.04 18.29 2.08
C THR A 29 -15.23 18.06 0.80
N GLN A 30 -14.01 18.59 0.73
CA GLN A 30 -13.10 18.38 -0.40
C GLN A 30 -12.68 16.90 -0.52
N LEU A 31 -12.36 16.26 0.60
CA LEU A 31 -12.02 14.83 0.64
C LEU A 31 -13.15 13.98 0.10
N ARG A 32 -14.38 14.22 0.59
CA ARG A 32 -15.56 13.52 0.08
C ARG A 32 -15.76 13.72 -1.42
N HIS A 33 -15.60 14.96 -1.90
CA HIS A 33 -15.72 15.25 -3.32
C HIS A 33 -14.65 14.49 -4.14
N ALA A 34 -13.40 14.51 -3.70
CA ALA A 34 -12.32 13.80 -4.37
C ALA A 34 -12.58 12.29 -4.45
N LEU A 35 -12.98 11.66 -3.33
CA LEU A 35 -13.22 10.21 -3.27
C LEU A 35 -14.45 9.77 -4.07
N VAL A 36 -15.53 10.57 -4.07
CA VAL A 36 -16.78 10.19 -4.75
C VAL A 36 -16.73 10.48 -6.25
N ASN A 37 -16.11 11.58 -6.66
CA ASN A 37 -16.18 12.05 -8.05
C ASN A 37 -14.93 11.71 -8.88
N VAL A 38 -13.77 11.55 -8.24
CA VAL A 38 -12.50 11.24 -8.91
C VAL A 38 -12.01 9.84 -8.56
N GLY A 39 -12.13 9.41 -7.29
CA GLY A 39 -11.70 8.11 -6.78
C GLY A 39 -10.33 8.12 -6.12
N PHE A 40 -9.51 9.14 -6.33
CA PHE A 40 -8.17 9.32 -5.73
C PHE A 40 -7.78 10.79 -5.64
N LEU A 41 -6.72 11.08 -4.88
CA LEU A 41 -6.22 12.44 -4.64
C LEU A 41 -4.74 12.42 -4.31
N TYR A 42 -4.10 13.58 -4.37
CA TYR A 42 -2.83 13.83 -3.70
C TYR A 42 -3.07 14.50 -2.34
N LEU A 43 -2.23 14.16 -1.37
CA LEU A 43 -2.28 14.74 -0.04
C LEU A 43 -0.97 15.52 0.22
N SER A 44 -1.07 16.83 0.41
CA SER A 44 0.06 17.69 0.79
C SER A 44 0.08 17.92 2.30
N ASN A 45 1.22 18.33 2.84
CA ASN A 45 1.42 18.67 4.26
C ASN A 45 1.00 17.52 5.21
N HIS A 46 1.14 16.27 4.77
CA HIS A 46 0.88 15.09 5.60
C HIS A 46 1.99 14.88 6.64
N PRO A 47 1.71 14.16 7.75
CA PRO A 47 2.66 14.04 8.87
C PRO A 47 3.82 13.03 8.62
N VAL A 48 3.82 12.32 7.48
CA VAL A 48 4.93 11.41 7.15
C VAL A 48 6.16 12.24 6.83
N SER A 49 7.29 11.93 7.49
CA SER A 49 8.52 12.68 7.29
C SER A 49 9.10 12.47 5.88
N GLN A 50 9.76 13.50 5.35
CA GLN A 50 10.46 13.36 4.06
C GLN A 50 11.56 12.29 4.13
N ALA A 51 12.21 12.14 5.28
CA ALA A 51 13.23 11.12 5.50
C ALA A 51 12.68 9.69 5.36
N ASP A 52 11.46 9.42 5.87
CA ASP A 52 10.81 8.11 5.71
C ASP A 52 10.42 7.85 4.25
N ILE A 53 9.97 8.87 3.55
CA ILE A 53 9.64 8.78 2.12
C ILE A 53 10.91 8.48 1.32
N ASP A 54 12.00 9.21 1.57
CA ASP A 54 13.27 9.02 0.86
C ASP A 54 13.86 7.64 1.16
N LEU A 55 13.76 7.17 2.41
CA LEU A 55 14.16 5.83 2.79
C LEU A 55 13.37 4.78 1.99
N LEU A 56 12.06 4.90 1.91
CA LEU A 56 11.22 3.98 1.15
C LEU A 56 11.60 4.00 -0.33
N ILE A 57 11.72 5.17 -0.95
CA ILE A 57 12.10 5.33 -2.37
C ILE A 57 13.46 4.66 -2.64
N ASN A 58 14.42 4.79 -1.73
CA ASN A 58 15.74 4.17 -1.86
C ASN A 58 15.72 2.65 -1.63
N CYS A 59 14.77 2.13 -0.86
CA CYS A 59 14.62 0.69 -0.61
C CYS A 59 13.91 -0.04 -1.75
N ILE A 60 12.96 0.58 -2.43
CA ILE A 60 12.14 -0.05 -3.48
C ILE A 60 13.00 -0.71 -4.58
N PRO A 61 13.96 -0.03 -5.24
CA PRO A 61 14.75 -0.68 -6.29
C PRO A 61 15.62 -1.82 -5.75
N LYS A 62 16.12 -1.72 -4.52
CA LYS A 62 16.93 -2.79 -3.89
C LYS A 62 16.07 -4.04 -3.64
N LEU A 63 14.83 -3.85 -3.20
CA LEU A 63 13.89 -4.93 -2.99
C LEU A 63 13.64 -5.71 -4.27
N PHE A 64 13.29 -5.01 -5.35
CA PHE A 64 12.97 -5.67 -6.62
C PHE A 64 14.23 -6.23 -7.34
N ALA A 65 15.41 -5.73 -7.02
CA ALA A 65 16.69 -6.27 -7.50
C ALA A 65 17.14 -7.55 -6.78
N LEU A 66 16.48 -7.94 -5.68
CA LEU A 66 16.81 -9.21 -5.01
C LEU A 66 16.72 -10.39 -5.98
N PRO A 67 17.57 -11.44 -5.80
CA PRO A 67 17.45 -12.66 -6.55
C PRO A 67 16.01 -13.24 -6.46
N GLN A 68 15.51 -13.77 -7.56
CA GLN A 68 14.14 -14.30 -7.60
C GLN A 68 13.87 -15.34 -6.52
N VAL A 69 14.86 -16.20 -6.22
CA VAL A 69 14.78 -17.22 -5.18
C VAL A 69 14.53 -16.62 -3.77
N GLU A 70 15.08 -15.43 -3.51
CA GLU A 70 14.84 -14.75 -2.22
C GLU A 70 13.45 -14.11 -2.17
N LYS A 71 13.00 -13.51 -3.26
CA LYS A 71 11.64 -12.97 -3.37
C LYS A 71 10.58 -14.07 -3.23
N GLU A 72 10.82 -15.25 -3.78
CA GLU A 72 9.90 -16.40 -3.67
C GLU A 72 9.70 -16.90 -2.22
N LYS A 73 10.69 -16.72 -1.33
CA LYS A 73 10.57 -17.12 0.09
C LYS A 73 9.52 -16.30 0.84
N ILE A 74 9.29 -15.06 0.41
CA ILE A 74 8.38 -14.11 1.04
C ILE A 74 7.12 -13.86 0.21
N ARG A 75 6.72 -14.84 -0.61
CA ARG A 75 5.50 -14.72 -1.42
C ARG A 75 4.26 -14.56 -0.55
N MET A 76 3.31 -13.77 -1.06
CA MET A 76 1.99 -13.56 -0.46
C MET A 76 1.27 -14.87 -0.15
N ILE A 77 1.45 -15.91 -0.97
CA ILE A 77 0.82 -17.23 -0.76
C ILE A 77 1.29 -17.93 0.52
N HIS A 78 2.42 -17.50 1.11
CA HIS A 78 2.92 -18.03 2.37
C HIS A 78 2.41 -17.25 3.58
N SER A 79 1.66 -16.18 3.35
CA SER A 79 1.07 -15.34 4.39
C SER A 79 -0.42 -15.61 4.53
N GLU A 80 -0.88 -15.90 5.74
CA GLU A 80 -2.31 -15.98 6.06
C GLU A 80 -3.01 -14.61 6.01
N HIS A 81 -2.22 -13.53 5.90
CA HIS A 81 -2.67 -12.15 6.01
C HIS A 81 -2.68 -11.39 4.67
N PHE A 82 -2.48 -12.09 3.55
CA PHE A 82 -2.40 -11.48 2.19
C PHE A 82 -1.30 -10.43 2.06
N LEU A 83 -0.18 -10.61 2.79
CA LEU A 83 0.96 -9.71 2.78
C LEU A 83 2.20 -10.42 2.26
N GLY A 84 2.95 -9.79 1.38
CA GLY A 84 4.17 -10.36 0.82
C GLY A 84 4.37 -10.04 -0.65
N TYR A 85 5.24 -10.80 -1.29
CA TYR A 85 5.62 -10.63 -2.68
C TYR A 85 4.63 -11.30 -3.64
N SER A 86 4.21 -10.57 -4.67
CA SER A 86 3.51 -11.08 -5.84
C SER A 86 4.42 -10.97 -7.06
N ARG A 87 4.70 -12.11 -7.69
CA ARG A 87 5.57 -12.18 -8.87
C ARG A 87 4.90 -11.61 -10.10
N LEU A 88 5.72 -11.31 -11.11
CA LEU A 88 5.22 -10.91 -12.43
C LEU A 88 4.19 -11.93 -12.94
N GLY A 89 3.04 -11.42 -13.34
CA GLY A 89 1.95 -12.24 -13.88
C GLY A 89 1.16 -13.04 -12.84
N ALA A 90 1.32 -12.75 -11.54
CA ALA A 90 0.55 -13.44 -10.49
C ALA A 90 -0.92 -13.00 -10.41
N GLU A 91 -1.22 -11.81 -10.91
CA GLU A 91 -2.55 -11.21 -10.85
C GLU A 91 -3.19 -11.11 -12.24
N LEU A 92 -4.52 -11.17 -12.24
CA LEU A 92 -5.34 -10.99 -13.44
C LEU A 92 -6.22 -9.75 -13.26
N THR A 93 -6.08 -8.79 -14.17
CA THR A 93 -6.97 -7.62 -14.24
C THR A 93 -7.81 -7.71 -15.50
N LYS A 94 -9.13 -7.78 -15.35
CA LYS A 94 -10.09 -7.91 -16.47
C LYS A 94 -9.75 -9.06 -17.45
N GLY A 95 -9.22 -10.17 -16.94
CA GLY A 95 -8.86 -11.34 -17.74
C GLY A 95 -7.49 -11.25 -18.44
N ALA A 96 -6.76 -10.16 -18.27
CA ALA A 96 -5.38 -10.02 -18.74
C ALA A 96 -4.38 -10.19 -17.58
N VAL A 97 -3.24 -10.80 -17.88
CA VAL A 97 -2.15 -11.00 -16.90
C VAL A 97 -1.47 -9.66 -16.64
N ASP A 98 -1.39 -9.27 -15.36
CA ASP A 98 -0.69 -8.06 -14.93
C ASP A 98 0.82 -8.19 -15.14
N GLN A 99 1.39 -7.21 -15.83
CA GLN A 99 2.82 -7.14 -16.13
C GLN A 99 3.55 -6.33 -15.04
N ARG A 100 3.34 -6.71 -13.78
CA ARG A 100 4.01 -6.05 -12.62
C ARG A 100 4.43 -7.07 -11.58
N GLU A 101 5.48 -6.73 -10.86
CA GLU A 101 5.81 -7.30 -9.56
C GLU A 101 5.24 -6.36 -8.48
N GLN A 102 4.82 -6.92 -7.35
CA GLN A 102 4.25 -6.15 -6.26
C GLN A 102 4.74 -6.71 -4.93
N PHE A 103 4.84 -5.84 -3.94
CA PHE A 103 5.07 -6.23 -2.56
C PHE A 103 4.07 -5.52 -1.65
N ASP A 104 3.27 -6.30 -0.93
CA ASP A 104 2.27 -5.79 0.01
C ASP A 104 2.76 -5.99 1.44
N PHE A 105 2.80 -4.89 2.18
CA PHE A 105 3.09 -4.87 3.61
C PHE A 105 2.17 -3.86 4.31
N ALA A 106 1.91 -4.11 5.58
CA ALA A 106 0.99 -3.31 6.36
C ALA A 106 1.54 -3.09 7.78
N THR A 107 0.84 -2.28 8.55
CA THR A 107 1.11 -2.11 9.99
C THR A 107 1.10 -3.47 10.67
N LYS A 108 2.12 -3.72 11.49
CA LYS A 108 2.22 -4.95 12.26
C LYS A 108 1.08 -5.04 13.27
N HIS A 109 0.26 -6.06 13.12
CA HIS A 109 -0.80 -6.41 14.06
C HIS A 109 -0.55 -7.82 14.62
N GLU A 110 -1.12 -8.11 15.79
CA GLU A 110 -1.23 -9.47 16.27
C GLU A 110 -2.23 -10.24 15.40
N CYS A 111 -1.90 -11.50 15.08
CA CYS A 111 -2.83 -12.36 14.37
C CYS A 111 -4.09 -12.58 15.21
N ARG A 112 -5.23 -12.23 14.67
CA ARG A 112 -6.55 -12.45 15.32
C ARG A 112 -7.29 -13.65 14.76
N TRP A 113 -6.87 -14.14 13.61
CA TRP A 113 -7.53 -15.26 12.96
C TRP A 113 -7.11 -16.60 13.59
N LYS A 114 -8.09 -17.48 13.76
CA LYS A 114 -7.92 -18.90 14.12
C LYS A 114 -8.74 -19.73 13.14
N GLU A 115 -8.38 -20.98 12.99
CA GLU A 115 -9.15 -21.91 12.15
C GLU A 115 -10.61 -21.94 12.58
N GLY A 116 -11.52 -21.71 11.62
CA GLY A 116 -12.96 -21.59 11.85
C GLY A 116 -13.48 -20.15 12.05
N ASP A 117 -12.60 -19.17 12.20
CA ASP A 117 -13.01 -17.77 12.28
C ASP A 117 -13.39 -17.22 10.89
N PRO A 118 -14.22 -16.15 10.83
CA PRO A 118 -14.51 -15.44 9.60
C PRO A 118 -13.25 -14.95 8.89
N ASP A 119 -13.20 -15.06 7.55
CA ASP A 119 -12.02 -14.73 6.75
C ASP A 119 -11.52 -13.29 6.90
N HIS A 120 -12.37 -12.33 7.26
CA HIS A 120 -11.94 -10.95 7.43
C HIS A 120 -10.96 -10.76 8.62
N TYR A 121 -10.89 -11.69 9.57
CA TYR A 121 -9.87 -11.66 10.63
C TYR A 121 -8.46 -11.98 10.12
N ARG A 122 -8.34 -12.62 8.95
CA ARG A 122 -7.04 -12.85 8.28
C ARG A 122 -6.33 -11.56 7.88
N LEU A 123 -7.06 -10.43 7.74
CA LEU A 123 -6.47 -9.14 7.44
C LEU A 123 -5.65 -8.55 8.62
N TRP A 124 -5.71 -9.18 9.80
CA TRP A 124 -4.98 -8.76 11.00
C TRP A 124 -3.81 -9.72 11.26
N GLY A 125 -2.60 -9.24 11.02
CA GLY A 125 -1.41 -10.05 11.27
C GLY A 125 -0.12 -9.36 10.87
N ALA A 126 0.97 -10.13 10.95
CA ALA A 126 2.30 -9.63 10.66
C ALA A 126 2.61 -9.65 9.17
N SER A 127 3.26 -8.59 8.70
CA SER A 127 3.90 -8.58 7.38
C SER A 127 5.17 -9.44 7.40
N GLN A 128 5.57 -9.97 6.24
CA GLN A 128 6.84 -10.68 6.04
C GLN A 128 8.06 -9.72 5.94
N VAL A 129 7.91 -8.48 6.48
CA VAL A 129 8.91 -7.40 6.38
C VAL A 129 10.20 -7.69 7.14
N ARG A 130 10.15 -8.46 8.22
CA ARG A 130 11.32 -8.74 9.06
C ARG A 130 12.43 -9.44 8.26
N ASP A 131 12.03 -10.41 7.45
CA ASP A 131 12.95 -11.16 6.62
C ASP A 131 13.44 -10.33 5.43
N LEU A 132 12.60 -9.43 4.95
CA LEU A 132 12.91 -8.51 3.86
C LEU A 132 13.97 -7.48 4.21
N LEU A 133 13.84 -6.79 5.35
CA LEU A 133 14.85 -5.82 5.82
C LEU A 133 16.20 -6.51 6.03
N TYR A 134 16.20 -7.72 6.55
CA TYR A 134 17.40 -8.54 6.69
C TYR A 134 18.03 -8.83 5.32
N LEU A 135 17.25 -9.22 4.33
CA LEU A 135 17.72 -9.51 2.98
C LEU A 135 18.27 -8.26 2.27
N ILE A 136 17.62 -7.09 2.43
CA ILE A 136 18.08 -5.83 1.84
C ILE A 136 19.41 -5.41 2.48
N VAL A 137 19.56 -5.52 3.79
CA VAL A 137 20.77 -5.11 4.51
C VAL A 137 21.96 -6.02 4.17
N ILE A 138 21.76 -7.35 4.12
CA ILE A 138 22.85 -8.29 3.81
C ILE A 138 23.34 -8.15 2.36
N ASN A 139 22.44 -7.93 1.40
CA ASN A 139 22.84 -7.80 -0.01
C ASN A 139 23.28 -6.37 -0.39
N SER A 140 23.40 -5.45 0.57
CA SER A 140 23.89 -4.07 0.38
C SER A 140 25.37 -3.93 0.79
N VAL A 141 26.05 -5.00 1.20
CA VAL A 141 27.48 -5.14 1.49
C VAL A 141 28.12 -5.95 0.37
#